data_bd95e90dc76534e6dbd62c31a4072c80
#
_entry.id   bd95e90dc76534e6dbd62c31a4072c80
#
_cell.length_a   1.000
_cell.length_b   1.000
_cell.length_c   1.000
_cell.angle_alpha   90.00
_cell.angle_beta   90.00
_cell.angle_gamma   90.00
#
_symmetry.space_group_name_H-M   'P 1'
#
loop_
_entity.id
_entity.type
_entity.pdbx_description
1 polymer ?
#
loop_
_entity_poly.entity_id
_entity_poly.type
_entity_poly.pdbx_seq_one_letter_code
_entity_poly.pdbx_strand_id
1 'polypeptide(L)'
;MKQFSKNSQFSDSKRPIVLAILDGVGLASASNNNAVHLANTPTLDRLFQGPLFRTLKAHGSAVGMPSDDDMGNSEVGHNALGAG
;
A
#
# COMPACT_ATOMS: atom_id res chain seq x y z
N MET A 1 -1.96 -22.97 18.87
CA MET A 1 -1.61 -22.03 17.77
C MET A 1 -2.57 -22.24 16.61
N LYS A 2 -3.18 -21.17 16.11
CA LYS A 2 -4.00 -21.25 14.90
C LYS A 2 -3.11 -21.61 13.71
N GLN A 3 -3.49 -22.63 12.97
CA GLN A 3 -2.87 -22.92 11.69
C GLN A 3 -3.57 -22.15 10.58
N PHE A 4 -2.77 -21.56 9.69
CA PHE A 4 -3.30 -20.95 8.49
C PHE A 4 -3.53 -22.04 7.45
N SER A 5 -4.70 -22.03 6.83
CA SER A 5 -5.03 -22.91 5.74
C SER A 5 -5.01 -22.13 4.42
N LYS A 6 -4.78 -22.85 3.32
CA LYS A 6 -4.81 -22.25 2.00
C LYS A 6 -6.22 -21.75 1.66
N ASN A 7 -6.31 -20.54 1.14
CA ASN A 7 -7.57 -20.01 0.66
C ASN A 7 -7.97 -20.72 -0.63
N SER A 8 -9.13 -21.39 -0.62
CA SER A 8 -9.63 -22.16 -1.76
C SER A 8 -9.97 -21.29 -2.99
N GLN A 9 -10.20 -19.99 -2.78
CA GLN A 9 -10.48 -19.06 -3.88
C GLN A 9 -9.21 -18.63 -4.62
N PHE A 10 -8.03 -18.94 -4.08
CA PHE A 10 -6.76 -18.55 -4.67
C PHE A 10 -6.19 -19.68 -5.53
N SER A 11 -6.04 -19.40 -6.83
CA SER A 11 -5.48 -20.37 -7.77
C SER A 11 -3.96 -20.48 -7.64
N ASP A 12 -3.43 -21.70 -7.60
CA ASP A 12 -1.99 -21.96 -7.61
C ASP A 12 -1.28 -21.38 -8.84
N SER A 13 -1.99 -21.28 -9.98
CA SER A 13 -1.42 -20.72 -11.20
C SER A 13 -1.11 -19.23 -11.11
N LYS A 14 -1.62 -18.55 -10.06
CA LYS A 14 -1.40 -17.12 -9.83
C LYS A 14 -0.31 -16.84 -8.81
N ARG A 15 0.51 -17.82 -8.49
CA ARG A 15 1.64 -17.69 -7.57
C ARG A 15 2.97 -17.64 -8.31
N PRO A 16 4.00 -17.00 -7.73
CA PRO A 16 3.98 -16.23 -6.49
C PRO A 16 3.33 -14.86 -6.64
N ILE A 17 2.93 -14.27 -5.51
CA ILE A 17 2.54 -12.86 -5.42
C ILE A 17 3.72 -12.07 -4.85
N VAL A 18 4.02 -10.94 -5.49
CA VAL A 18 5.05 -10.02 -5.01
C VAL A 18 4.36 -8.74 -4.53
N LEU A 19 4.54 -8.41 -3.25
CA LEU A 19 4.11 -7.14 -2.68
C LEU A 19 5.35 -6.26 -2.48
N ALA A 20 5.47 -5.21 -3.27
CA ALA A 20 6.55 -4.24 -3.15
C ALA A 20 6.05 -3.01 -2.39
N ILE A 21 6.62 -2.72 -1.24
CA ILE A 21 6.26 -1.60 -0.39
C ILE A 21 7.33 -0.52 -0.54
N LEU A 22 6.93 0.64 -1.09
CA LEU A 22 7.79 1.80 -1.24
C LEU A 22 7.53 2.74 -0.06
N ASP A 23 8.12 2.43 1.07
CA ASP A 23 7.98 3.22 2.30
C ASP A 23 8.59 4.62 2.10
N GLY A 24 7.90 5.63 2.60
CA GLY A 24 8.31 7.02 2.42
C GLY A 24 7.88 7.67 1.10
N VAL A 25 7.24 6.91 0.19
CA VAL A 25 6.68 7.45 -1.05
C VAL A 25 5.19 7.71 -0.86
N GLY A 26 4.77 8.94 -1.09
CA GLY A 26 3.37 9.33 -0.95
C GLY A 26 2.90 10.15 -2.15
N LEU A 27 1.60 10.39 -2.19
CA LEU A 27 0.97 11.22 -3.21
C LEU A 27 0.82 12.65 -2.69
N ALA A 28 1.27 13.60 -3.47
CA ALA A 28 1.15 15.02 -3.17
C ALA A 28 1.02 15.81 -4.48
N SER A 29 0.59 17.06 -4.37
CA SER A 29 0.52 17.95 -5.52
C SER A 29 1.89 18.12 -6.18
N ALA A 30 1.89 18.26 -7.49
CA ALA A 30 3.10 18.54 -8.26
C ALA A 30 3.69 19.89 -7.83
N SER A 31 4.90 19.86 -7.31
CA SER A 31 5.63 21.06 -6.89
C SER A 31 7.12 20.76 -6.78
N ASN A 32 7.93 21.82 -6.62
CA ASN A 32 9.36 21.68 -6.43
C ASN A 32 9.72 21.08 -5.06
N ASN A 33 8.75 20.97 -4.15
CA ASN A 33 8.92 20.33 -2.85
C ASN A 33 8.54 18.85 -2.86
N ASN A 34 8.06 18.34 -4.00
CA ASN A 34 7.66 16.95 -4.16
C ASN A 34 8.75 16.19 -4.90
N ALA A 35 9.58 15.46 -4.17
CA ALA A 35 10.68 14.70 -4.75
C ALA A 35 10.22 13.60 -5.70
N VAL A 36 9.07 12.98 -5.44
CA VAL A 36 8.49 11.97 -6.35
C VAL A 36 8.12 12.61 -7.68
N HIS A 37 7.54 13.81 -7.65
CA HIS A 37 7.22 14.55 -8.88
C HIS A 37 8.48 14.92 -9.68
N LEU A 38 9.55 15.31 -9.00
CA LEU A 38 10.79 15.74 -9.64
C LEU A 38 11.64 14.59 -10.15
N ALA A 39 11.49 13.40 -9.58
CA ALA A 39 12.29 12.23 -9.95
C ALA A 39 11.93 11.72 -11.35
N ASN A 40 12.92 11.17 -12.03
CA ASN A 40 12.70 10.50 -13.31
C ASN A 40 12.24 9.06 -13.05
N THR A 41 10.93 8.84 -13.05
CA THR A 41 10.30 7.55 -12.72
C THR A 41 9.32 7.09 -13.80
N PRO A 42 9.79 6.75 -15.01
CA PRO A 42 8.89 6.45 -16.13
C PRO A 42 7.97 5.26 -15.87
N THR A 43 8.43 4.24 -15.15
CA THR A 43 7.60 3.09 -14.83
C THR A 43 6.52 3.42 -13.81
N LEU A 44 6.85 4.12 -12.73
CA LEU A 44 5.87 4.56 -11.73
C LEU A 44 4.87 5.53 -12.35
N ASP A 45 5.33 6.47 -13.18
CA ASP A 45 4.45 7.42 -13.87
C ASP A 45 3.42 6.68 -14.73
N ARG A 46 3.85 5.67 -15.46
CA ARG A 46 2.96 4.84 -16.26
C ARG A 46 1.95 4.08 -15.41
N LEU A 47 2.39 3.51 -14.28
CA LEU A 47 1.51 2.77 -13.39
C LEU A 47 0.48 3.69 -12.72
N PHE A 48 0.88 4.90 -12.32
CA PHE A 48 -0.03 5.87 -11.70
C PHE A 48 -1.11 6.37 -12.67
N GLN A 49 -0.83 6.38 -13.95
CA GLN A 49 -1.79 6.76 -14.99
C GLN A 49 -2.62 5.58 -15.50
N GLY A 50 -2.27 4.38 -15.09
CA GLY A 50 -2.90 3.16 -15.58
C GLY A 50 -4.24 2.83 -14.90
N PRO A 51 -5.00 1.88 -15.46
CA PRO A 51 -6.34 1.55 -14.98
C PRO A 51 -6.35 0.79 -13.66
N LEU A 52 -5.21 0.26 -13.22
CA LEU A 52 -5.11 -0.51 -11.98
C LEU A 52 -4.72 0.34 -10.77
N PHE A 53 -4.40 1.62 -10.99
CA PHE A 53 -4.04 2.52 -9.90
C PHE A 53 -5.24 2.81 -9.01
N ARG A 54 -5.02 2.73 -7.69
CA ARG A 54 -6.02 3.05 -6.68
C ARG A 54 -5.35 3.71 -5.49
N THR A 55 -6.10 4.57 -4.81
CA THR A 55 -5.69 5.12 -3.52
C THR A 55 -6.39 4.38 -2.40
N LEU A 56 -5.70 4.20 -1.29
CA LEU A 56 -6.23 3.54 -0.10
C LEU A 56 -6.06 4.46 1.10
N LYS A 57 -7.01 4.39 2.03
CA LYS A 57 -6.83 4.99 3.35
C LYS A 57 -5.83 4.14 4.13
N ALA A 58 -4.76 4.77 4.60
CA ALA A 58 -3.63 4.07 5.19
C ALA A 58 -3.51 4.25 6.70
N HIS A 59 -4.48 4.90 7.33
CA HIS A 59 -4.48 5.14 8.77
C HIS A 59 -5.89 5.17 9.33
N GLY A 60 -6.00 5.28 10.65
CA GLY A 60 -7.27 5.41 11.34
C GLY A 60 -8.11 4.14 11.31
N SER A 61 -9.41 4.30 11.35
CA SER A 61 -10.36 3.18 11.40
C SER A 61 -10.28 2.26 10.19
N ALA A 62 -9.83 2.76 9.05
CA ALA A 62 -9.66 1.96 7.83
C ALA A 62 -8.62 0.84 7.98
N VAL A 63 -7.69 0.96 8.92
CA VAL A 63 -6.66 -0.05 9.21
C VAL A 63 -6.81 -0.65 10.61
N GLY A 64 -8.00 -0.56 11.19
CA GLY A 64 -8.33 -1.19 12.46
C GLY A 64 -8.00 -0.37 13.70
N MET A 65 -7.60 0.89 13.56
CA MET A 65 -7.37 1.78 14.70
C MET A 65 -8.71 2.30 15.26
N PRO A 66 -8.78 2.66 16.56
CA PRO A 66 -10.04 3.06 17.19
C PRO A 66 -10.66 4.33 16.62
N SER A 67 -9.86 5.24 16.05
CA SER A 67 -10.30 6.55 15.58
C SER A 67 -9.49 6.99 14.37
N ASP A 68 -10.11 7.80 13.50
CA ASP A 68 -9.43 8.43 12.38
C ASP A 68 -8.43 9.51 12.82
N ASP A 69 -8.50 9.95 14.07
CA ASP A 69 -7.53 10.87 14.66
C ASP A 69 -6.20 10.16 15.02
N ASP A 70 -6.18 8.83 15.06
CA ASP A 70 -4.96 8.07 15.29
C ASP A 70 -4.00 8.24 14.13
N MET A 71 -2.85 8.83 14.41
CA MET A 71 -1.82 9.07 13.40
C MET A 71 -1.27 7.74 12.88
N GLY A 72 -1.24 7.60 11.56
CA GLY A 72 -0.59 6.46 10.93
C GLY A 72 0.93 6.62 10.91
N ASN A 73 1.61 5.48 10.87
CA ASN A 73 3.05 5.40 10.65
C ASN A 73 3.38 4.07 9.98
N SER A 74 4.66 3.87 9.67
CA SER A 74 5.12 2.64 9.02
C SER A 74 4.82 1.39 9.86
N GLU A 75 4.98 1.45 11.18
CA GLU A 75 4.69 0.34 12.07
C GLU A 75 3.21 -0.07 12.01
N VAL A 76 2.31 0.90 12.12
CA VAL A 76 0.86 0.65 12.04
C VAL A 76 0.49 0.05 10.68
N GLY A 77 1.01 0.60 9.60
CA GLY A 77 0.73 0.13 8.25
C GLY A 77 1.23 -1.30 8.01
N HIS A 78 2.45 -1.60 8.42
CA HIS A 78 3.01 -2.95 8.27
C HIS A 78 2.27 -3.97 9.14
N ASN A 79 1.88 -3.60 10.36
CA ASN A 79 1.08 -4.47 11.22
C ASN A 79 -0.28 -4.77 10.60
N ALA A 80 -0.94 -3.77 10.01
CA ALA A 80 -2.22 -3.96 9.32
C ALA A 80 -2.08 -4.93 8.14
N LEU A 81 -1.04 -4.80 7.33
CA LEU A 81 -0.76 -5.72 6.23
C LEU A 81 -0.51 -7.15 6.73
N GLY A 82 0.24 -7.28 7.82
CA GLY A 82 0.56 -8.59 8.39
C GLY A 82 -0.63 -9.28 9.05
N ALA A 83 -1.57 -8.52 9.57
CA ALA A 83 -2.76 -9.05 10.23
C ALA A 83 -3.88 -9.45 9.24
N GLY A 84 -3.86 -8.90 8.06
CA GLY A 84 -4.91 -9.14 7.06
C GLY A 84 -6.15 -8.32 7.32
#